data_3a513e62e9c411ae0342ad22f5139e99
#
_entry.id   3a513e62e9c411ae0342ad22f5139e99
#
_cell.length_a   1.000
_cell.length_b   1.000
_cell.length_c   1.000
_cell.angle_alpha   90.00
_cell.angle_beta   90.00
_cell.angle_gamma   90.00
#
_symmetry.space_group_name_H-M   'P 1'
#
loop_
_entity.id
_entity.type
_entity.pdbx_description
1 polymer ?
#
loop_
_entity_poly.entity_id
_entity_poly.type
_entity_poly.pdbx_seq_one_letter_code
_entity_poly.pdbx_strand_id
1 'polypeptide(L)'
;AILLPSLPSAAASSDAIHPFHIHVPKKELIDLRKRLAATRWPDKETVADQSQGAQLAKLRGLVQYWGTDYDWRKIEAKLNALPQFITNIDGTDIHFIHVRSRGKNALPLIISHGWPGSIIEQLKIIGPLTDPTA
;
A
#
# COMPACT_ATOMS: atom_id res chain seq x y z
N ALA A 1 -45.78 30.98 -7.03
CA ALA A 1 -44.41 30.96 -6.49
C ALA A 1 -44.03 29.50 -6.28
N ILE A 2 -43.09 28.98 -7.10
CA ILE A 2 -42.56 27.63 -6.98
C ILE A 2 -41.32 27.74 -6.09
N LEU A 3 -41.38 27.19 -4.88
CA LEU A 3 -40.23 27.02 -4.01
C LEU A 3 -39.36 25.88 -4.57
N LEU A 4 -38.18 26.20 -5.08
CA LEU A 4 -37.17 25.22 -5.39
C LEU A 4 -36.58 24.73 -4.06
N PRO A 5 -36.44 23.41 -3.84
CA PRO A 5 -35.72 22.90 -2.67
C PRO A 5 -34.26 23.31 -2.76
N SER A 6 -33.74 23.88 -1.67
CA SER A 6 -32.31 24.13 -1.52
C SER A 6 -31.56 22.79 -1.56
N LEU A 7 -30.63 22.65 -2.51
CA LEU A 7 -29.69 21.52 -2.53
C LEU A 7 -28.87 21.53 -1.24
N PRO A 8 -28.65 20.38 -0.61
CA PRO A 8 -27.76 20.32 0.55
C PRO A 8 -26.38 20.81 0.11
N SER A 9 -25.86 21.80 0.84
CA SER A 9 -24.46 22.22 0.71
C SER A 9 -23.60 21.00 0.97
N ALA A 10 -22.83 20.59 -0.05
CA ALA A 10 -21.80 19.60 0.17
C ALA A 10 -20.90 20.12 1.31
N ALA A 11 -20.79 19.36 2.39
CA ALA A 11 -19.85 19.68 3.45
C ALA A 11 -18.47 19.78 2.78
N ALA A 12 -17.80 20.93 2.94
CA ALA A 12 -16.46 21.13 2.44
C ALA A 12 -15.59 20.01 3.03
N SER A 13 -15.02 19.18 2.16
CA SER A 13 -14.05 18.16 2.58
C SER A 13 -12.89 18.91 3.22
N SER A 14 -12.59 18.58 4.46
CA SER A 14 -11.45 19.16 5.14
C SER A 14 -10.18 18.64 4.47
N ASP A 15 -9.47 19.47 3.71
CA ASP A 15 -8.14 19.17 3.12
C ASP A 15 -7.05 19.06 4.18
N ALA A 16 -7.44 18.98 5.46
CA ALA A 16 -6.53 18.86 6.58
C ALA A 16 -5.70 17.57 6.48
N ILE A 17 -4.40 17.71 6.71
CA ILE A 17 -3.46 16.59 6.76
C ILE A 17 -3.48 16.00 8.17
N HIS A 18 -3.78 14.72 8.26
CA HIS A 18 -3.82 13.99 9.53
C HIS A 18 -2.73 12.92 9.58
N PRO A 19 -2.07 12.72 10.74
CA PRO A 19 -1.18 11.57 10.92
C PRO A 19 -1.93 10.27 10.68
N PHE A 20 -1.26 9.32 10.03
CA PHE A 20 -1.81 8.01 9.73
C PHE A 20 -0.95 6.90 10.33
N HIS A 21 -1.58 5.88 10.86
CA HIS A 21 -0.91 4.71 11.43
C HIS A 21 -1.60 3.45 10.94
N ILE A 22 -0.84 2.55 10.34
CA ILE A 22 -1.37 1.28 9.84
C ILE A 22 -1.68 0.37 11.04
N HIS A 23 -2.92 -0.08 11.13
CA HIS A 23 -3.33 -1.09 12.08
C HIS A 23 -4.32 -2.05 11.42
N VAL A 24 -3.84 -3.21 10.97
CA VAL A 24 -4.68 -4.23 10.38
C VAL A 24 -5.27 -5.11 11.48
N PRO A 25 -6.59 -5.15 11.65
CA PRO A 25 -7.23 -5.99 12.68
C PRO A 25 -6.88 -7.47 12.51
N LYS A 26 -6.72 -8.18 13.62
CA LYS A 26 -6.41 -9.63 13.60
C LYS A 26 -7.41 -10.44 12.75
N LYS A 27 -8.69 -10.05 12.76
CA LYS A 27 -9.74 -10.71 11.96
C LYS A 27 -9.45 -10.68 10.47
N GLU A 28 -8.89 -9.57 9.96
CA GLU A 28 -8.53 -9.41 8.54
C GLU A 28 -7.37 -10.32 8.15
N LEU A 29 -6.39 -10.49 9.05
CA LEU A 29 -5.27 -11.42 8.82
C LEU A 29 -5.73 -12.89 8.87
N ILE A 30 -6.72 -13.21 9.71
CA ILE A 30 -7.35 -14.55 9.73
C ILE A 30 -8.11 -14.78 8.41
N ASP A 31 -8.87 -13.79 7.96
CA ASP A 31 -9.61 -13.86 6.69
C ASP A 31 -8.66 -14.01 5.49
N LEU A 32 -7.56 -13.24 5.46
CA LEU A 32 -6.52 -13.38 4.44
C LEU A 32 -6.00 -14.83 4.37
N ARG A 33 -5.66 -15.44 5.50
CA ARG A 33 -5.17 -16.83 5.55
C ARG A 33 -6.21 -17.82 5.04
N LYS A 34 -7.50 -17.63 5.38
CA LYS A 34 -8.59 -18.46 4.85
C LYS A 34 -8.70 -18.35 3.32
N ARG A 35 -8.62 -17.13 2.79
CA ARG A 35 -8.66 -16.88 1.34
C ARG A 35 -7.46 -17.50 0.62
N LEU A 36 -6.26 -17.38 1.19
CA LEU A 36 -5.05 -18.01 0.65
C LEU A 36 -5.18 -19.54 0.61
N ALA A 37 -5.70 -20.16 1.67
CA ALA A 37 -5.95 -21.60 1.73
C ALA A 37 -7.02 -22.07 0.72
N ALA A 38 -7.99 -21.19 0.40
CA ALA A 38 -9.06 -21.46 -0.56
C ALA A 38 -8.70 -21.08 -2.00
N THR A 39 -7.43 -20.73 -2.29
CA THR A 39 -6.99 -20.34 -3.65
C THR A 39 -7.29 -21.44 -4.65
N ARG A 40 -8.05 -21.10 -5.70
CA ARG A 40 -8.26 -21.98 -6.85
C ARG A 40 -7.10 -21.81 -7.82
N TRP A 41 -6.38 -22.89 -8.02
CA TRP A 41 -5.20 -22.89 -8.87
C TRP A 41 -5.57 -23.16 -10.34
N PRO A 42 -4.89 -22.51 -11.29
CA PRO A 42 -4.98 -22.88 -12.69
C PRO A 42 -4.32 -24.25 -12.94
N ASP A 43 -4.50 -24.76 -14.16
CA ASP A 43 -3.76 -25.93 -14.62
C ASP A 43 -2.25 -25.64 -14.63
N LYS A 44 -1.48 -26.72 -14.47
CA LYS A 44 -0.03 -26.63 -14.54
C LYS A 44 0.43 -26.27 -15.96
N GLU A 45 1.49 -25.46 -16.05
CA GLU A 45 2.19 -25.21 -17.31
C GLU A 45 2.61 -26.52 -18.00
N THR A 46 2.58 -26.54 -19.34
CA THR A 46 2.91 -27.72 -20.17
C THR A 46 4.40 -27.80 -20.52
N VAL A 47 5.19 -26.77 -20.16
CA VAL A 47 6.64 -26.69 -20.39
C VAL A 47 7.42 -26.80 -19.09
N ALA A 48 8.68 -27.19 -19.17
CA ALA A 48 9.53 -27.35 -18.00
C ALA A 48 10.25 -26.04 -17.57
N ASP A 49 10.21 -25.03 -18.42
CA ASP A 49 10.86 -23.73 -18.22
C ASP A 49 9.84 -22.61 -17.88
N GLN A 50 10.26 -21.35 -18.01
CA GLN A 50 9.42 -20.17 -17.74
C GLN A 50 8.86 -19.50 -19.00
N SER A 51 8.89 -20.16 -20.16
CA SER A 51 8.42 -19.59 -21.42
C SER A 51 6.90 -19.30 -21.42
N GLN A 52 6.14 -20.00 -20.57
CA GLN A 52 4.71 -19.74 -20.34
C GLN A 52 4.44 -18.87 -19.10
N GLY A 53 5.47 -18.24 -18.52
CA GLY A 53 5.34 -17.39 -17.34
C GLY A 53 5.76 -18.06 -16.03
N ALA A 54 5.18 -17.61 -14.91
CA ALA A 54 5.53 -18.13 -13.60
C ALA A 54 5.03 -19.57 -13.41
N GLN A 55 5.94 -20.47 -13.02
CA GLN A 55 5.60 -21.87 -12.78
C GLN A 55 4.66 -22.02 -11.58
N LEU A 56 3.62 -22.86 -11.74
CA LEU A 56 2.61 -23.09 -10.71
C LEU A 56 3.21 -23.57 -9.38
N ALA A 57 4.22 -24.44 -9.44
CA ALA A 57 4.90 -24.94 -8.23
C ALA A 57 5.54 -23.82 -7.42
N LYS A 58 6.17 -22.82 -8.07
CA LYS A 58 6.77 -21.65 -7.41
C LYS A 58 5.70 -20.74 -6.78
N LEU A 59 4.58 -20.51 -7.50
CA LEU A 59 3.47 -19.73 -6.98
C LEU A 59 2.82 -20.40 -5.77
N ARG A 60 2.62 -21.72 -5.80
CA ARG A 60 2.10 -22.48 -4.65
C ARG A 60 3.02 -22.37 -3.44
N GLY A 61 4.33 -22.51 -3.62
CA GLY A 61 5.30 -22.32 -2.53
C GLY A 61 5.24 -20.91 -1.93
N LEU A 62 5.14 -19.87 -2.76
CA LEU A 62 5.01 -18.48 -2.32
C LEU A 62 3.71 -18.25 -1.52
N VAL A 63 2.58 -18.73 -2.03
CA VAL A 63 1.28 -18.57 -1.36
C VAL A 63 1.23 -19.38 -0.06
N GLN A 64 1.84 -20.56 -0.01
CA GLN A 64 1.99 -21.34 1.21
C GLN A 64 2.79 -20.54 2.25
N TYR A 65 3.98 -20.04 1.91
CA TYR A 65 4.79 -19.19 2.80
C TYR A 65 3.97 -17.98 3.29
N TRP A 66 3.22 -17.32 2.41
CA TRP A 66 2.39 -16.18 2.77
C TRP A 66 1.29 -16.54 3.76
N GLY A 67 0.68 -17.72 3.62
CA GLY A 67 -0.37 -18.21 4.52
C GLY A 67 0.12 -18.70 5.88
N THR A 68 1.38 -19.17 5.98
CA THR A 68 1.92 -19.83 7.18
C THR A 68 2.99 -19.00 7.90
N ASP A 69 4.08 -18.68 7.22
CA ASP A 69 5.31 -18.18 7.85
C ASP A 69 5.49 -16.66 7.73
N TYR A 70 4.75 -16.03 6.79
CA TYR A 70 4.85 -14.59 6.61
C TYR A 70 4.25 -13.82 7.80
N ASP A 71 5.09 -13.03 8.45
CA ASP A 71 4.68 -12.18 9.57
C ASP A 71 4.31 -10.77 9.10
N TRP A 72 3.00 -10.53 8.93
CA TRP A 72 2.46 -9.22 8.57
C TRP A 72 2.88 -8.12 9.56
N ARG A 73 3.00 -8.44 10.85
CA ARG A 73 3.32 -7.43 11.87
C ARG A 73 4.70 -6.82 11.69
N LYS A 74 5.65 -7.55 11.11
CA LYS A 74 6.99 -7.02 10.77
C LYS A 74 6.92 -5.93 9.71
N ILE A 75 6.14 -6.12 8.64
CA ILE A 75 6.00 -5.08 7.60
C ILE A 75 5.15 -3.92 8.09
N GLU A 76 4.12 -4.16 8.87
CA GLU A 76 3.31 -3.13 9.51
C GLU A 76 4.17 -2.23 10.41
N ALA A 77 5.01 -2.82 11.27
CA ALA A 77 5.95 -2.08 12.11
C ALA A 77 6.99 -1.30 11.29
N LYS A 78 7.51 -1.89 10.20
CA LYS A 78 8.44 -1.21 9.29
C LYS A 78 7.83 0.00 8.62
N LEU A 79 6.58 -0.11 8.17
CA LEU A 79 5.86 1.01 7.56
C LEU A 79 5.55 2.09 8.61
N ASN A 80 5.12 1.70 9.79
CA ASN A 80 4.81 2.63 10.88
C ASN A 80 6.02 3.33 11.49
N ALA A 81 7.24 2.90 11.16
CA ALA A 81 8.47 3.64 11.49
C ALA A 81 8.67 4.88 10.60
N LEU A 82 7.92 5.03 9.52
CA LEU A 82 7.95 6.18 8.62
C LEU A 82 6.81 7.16 8.96
N PRO A 83 7.03 8.48 8.82
CA PRO A 83 5.96 9.47 8.98
C PRO A 83 4.91 9.31 7.88
N GLN A 84 3.70 8.90 8.26
CA GLN A 84 2.60 8.65 7.35
C GLN A 84 1.45 9.60 7.63
N PHE A 85 0.74 9.97 6.59
CA PHE A 85 -0.34 10.92 6.64
C PHE A 85 -1.47 10.53 5.70
N ILE A 86 -2.64 11.09 5.95
CA ILE A 86 -3.80 11.03 5.08
C ILE A 86 -4.39 12.43 4.92
N THR A 87 -4.85 12.74 3.74
CA THR A 87 -5.61 13.95 3.43
C THR A 87 -6.74 13.62 2.47
N ASN A 88 -7.75 14.46 2.40
CA ASN A 88 -8.84 14.29 1.45
C ASN A 88 -8.66 15.28 0.30
N ILE A 89 -8.68 14.79 -0.94
CA ILE A 89 -8.62 15.58 -2.16
C ILE A 89 -9.84 15.20 -3.01
N ASP A 90 -10.69 16.15 -3.27
CA ASP A 90 -11.91 15.97 -4.10
C ASP A 90 -12.77 14.75 -3.66
N GLY A 91 -12.90 14.55 -2.35
CA GLY A 91 -13.70 13.46 -1.78
C GLY A 91 -12.97 12.11 -1.71
N THR A 92 -11.69 12.04 -2.10
CA THR A 92 -10.88 10.83 -2.05
C THR A 92 -9.79 10.95 -0.98
N ASP A 93 -9.71 9.96 -0.09
CA ASP A 93 -8.66 9.90 0.91
C ASP A 93 -7.34 9.45 0.28
N ILE A 94 -6.33 10.32 0.37
CA ILE A 94 -4.98 10.08 -0.15
C ILE A 94 -4.04 9.80 1.00
N HIS A 95 -3.53 8.59 1.07
CA HIS A 95 -2.48 8.18 1.99
C HIS A 95 -1.10 8.43 1.38
N PHE A 96 -0.17 9.00 2.17
CA PHE A 96 1.20 9.25 1.72
C PHE A 96 2.23 9.17 2.85
N ILE A 97 3.48 8.96 2.48
CA ILE A 97 4.65 9.04 3.35
C ILE A 97 5.34 10.36 3.07
N HIS A 98 5.65 11.16 4.11
CA HIS A 98 6.37 12.41 3.96
C HIS A 98 7.64 12.40 4.81
N VAL A 99 8.79 12.28 4.18
CA VAL A 99 10.10 12.32 4.84
C VAL A 99 10.86 13.56 4.40
N ARG A 100 11.33 14.34 5.36
CA ARG A 100 12.13 15.54 5.10
C ARG A 100 13.61 15.15 5.00
N SER A 101 14.29 15.69 4.00
CA SER A 101 15.75 15.59 3.90
C SER A 101 16.44 16.38 5.03
N ARG A 102 17.62 15.92 5.45
CA ARG A 102 18.53 16.67 6.33
C ARG A 102 19.27 17.78 5.60
N GLY A 103 19.31 17.74 4.28
CA GLY A 103 19.94 18.77 3.43
C GLY A 103 19.16 20.08 3.45
N LYS A 104 19.85 21.21 3.73
CA LYS A 104 19.22 22.54 3.84
C LYS A 104 18.56 23.01 2.53
N ASN A 105 19.08 22.58 1.39
CA ASN A 105 18.64 22.99 0.05
C ASN A 105 18.04 21.81 -0.73
N ALA A 106 17.43 20.85 -0.03
CA ALA A 106 16.80 19.72 -0.68
C ALA A 106 15.62 20.17 -1.56
N LEU A 107 15.57 19.65 -2.78
CA LEU A 107 14.45 19.88 -3.69
C LEU A 107 13.24 19.05 -3.24
N PRO A 108 12.03 19.62 -3.27
CA PRO A 108 10.82 18.83 -3.05
C PRO A 108 10.63 17.82 -4.18
N LEU A 109 10.31 16.58 -3.81
CA LEU A 109 10.10 15.48 -4.76
C LEU A 109 8.82 14.72 -4.36
N ILE A 110 7.94 14.50 -5.33
CA ILE A 110 6.78 13.62 -5.20
C ILE A 110 7.02 12.39 -6.08
N ILE A 111 6.80 11.21 -5.49
CA ILE A 111 6.90 9.93 -6.20
C ILE A 111 5.57 9.20 -6.02
N SER A 112 4.97 8.80 -7.13
CA SER A 112 3.77 7.99 -7.16
C SER A 112 4.10 6.59 -7.66
N HIS A 113 3.54 5.56 -7.01
CA HIS A 113 3.63 4.20 -7.53
C HIS A 113 2.65 3.99 -8.69
N GLY A 114 2.94 2.98 -9.54
CA GLY A 114 2.03 2.56 -10.61
C GLY A 114 1.01 1.51 -10.14
N TRP A 115 0.02 1.23 -10.97
CA TRP A 115 -0.89 0.12 -10.74
C TRP A 115 -0.30 -1.19 -11.33
N PRO A 116 -0.36 -2.32 -10.63
CA PRO A 116 -0.99 -2.63 -9.34
C PRO A 116 -0.06 -2.48 -8.11
N GLY A 117 0.89 -1.57 -8.16
CA GLY A 117 1.87 -1.35 -7.09
C GLY A 117 1.31 -0.73 -5.81
N SER A 118 2.22 -0.37 -4.91
CA SER A 118 1.92 0.32 -3.66
C SER A 118 3.13 1.09 -3.15
N ILE A 119 2.96 1.85 -2.06
CA ILE A 119 4.06 2.56 -1.37
C ILE A 119 5.24 1.65 -1.01
N ILE A 120 5.04 0.33 -0.90
CA ILE A 120 6.07 -0.67 -0.59
C ILE A 120 7.22 -0.62 -1.62
N GLU A 121 6.91 -0.35 -2.89
CA GLU A 121 7.90 -0.27 -3.97
C GLU A 121 8.92 0.84 -3.75
N GLN A 122 8.49 1.92 -3.08
CA GLN A 122 9.29 3.13 -2.86
C GLN A 122 10.17 3.07 -1.60
N LEU A 123 9.98 2.09 -0.72
CA LEU A 123 10.66 2.06 0.59
C LEU A 123 12.20 2.08 0.49
N LYS A 124 12.77 1.48 -0.56
CA LYS A 124 14.23 1.39 -0.73
C LYS A 124 14.86 2.70 -1.18
N ILE A 125 14.11 3.62 -1.78
CA ILE A 125 14.64 4.88 -2.31
C ILE A 125 14.48 6.05 -1.32
N ILE A 126 13.63 5.92 -0.31
CA ILE A 126 13.39 6.98 0.68
C ILE A 126 14.68 7.41 1.36
N GLY A 127 15.43 6.46 1.93
CA GLY A 127 16.70 6.75 2.60
C GLY A 127 17.70 7.47 1.68
N PRO A 128 18.10 6.88 0.56
CA PRO A 128 19.04 7.51 -0.38
C PRO A 128 18.62 8.89 -0.89
N LEU A 129 17.33 9.14 -1.05
CA LEU A 129 16.83 10.45 -1.51
C LEU A 129 16.76 11.50 -0.40
N THR A 130 16.57 11.09 0.85
CA THR A 130 16.40 12.03 1.98
C THR A 130 17.68 12.23 2.77
N ASP A 131 18.62 11.29 2.71
CA ASP A 131 19.95 11.35 3.34
C ASP A 131 21.02 10.71 2.44
N PRO A 132 21.41 11.37 1.34
CA PRO A 132 22.33 10.79 0.34
C PRO A 132 23.77 10.62 0.84
N THR A 133 24.09 11.15 2.02
CA THR A 133 25.43 11.11 2.63
C THR A 133 25.54 10.16 3.82
N ALA A 134 24.45 9.42 4.12
CA ALA A 134 24.43 8.45 5.22
C ALA A 134 25.09 7.12 4.84
#